data_39d3687ba9f5d690307aa2d6b8f7b088
#
_entry.id   39d3687ba9f5d690307aa2d6b8f7b088
#
_cell.length_a   1.000
_cell.length_b   1.000
_cell.length_c   1.000
_cell.angle_alpha   90.00
_cell.angle_beta   90.00
_cell.angle_gamma   90.00
#
_symmetry.space_group_name_H-M   'P 1'
#
loop_
_entity.id
_entity.type
_entity.pdbx_description
1 polymer ?
#
loop_
_entity_poly.entity_id
_entity_poly.type
_entity_poly.pdbx_seq_one_letter_code
_entity_poly.pdbx_strand_id
1 'polypeptide(L)'
;LEEVAKTLNKENIETEIIWLENKPIGGCIACNHCLQTNNRCFMNDKVNEFLDKAENADGFVFGSPVHFAAASGAITSFLDRAFYGRGKIFSGKPCASVVSCRRGGATAAFDQLNKYALMSNMFIVGSSYWNQIHGTNKEEAAQDLEGLQTMRNLGMNMAYMLKCMKAGKEHGIEKLEYESGSKTNFIR
;
A
#
# COMPACT_ATOMS: atom_id res chain seq x y z
N LEU A 1 -4.48 -9.34 5.36
CA LEU A 1 -3.20 -8.76 5.84
C LEU A 1 -2.49 -9.69 6.83
N GLU A 2 -3.18 -10.25 7.84
CA GLU A 2 -2.57 -11.13 8.85
C GLU A 2 -1.79 -12.32 8.24
N GLU A 3 -2.31 -12.95 7.16
CA GLU A 3 -1.64 -14.08 6.51
C GLU A 3 -0.37 -13.65 5.77
N VAL A 4 -0.37 -12.46 5.17
CA VAL A 4 0.84 -11.87 4.56
C VAL A 4 1.87 -11.55 5.63
N ALA A 5 1.46 -10.87 6.72
CA ALA A 5 2.33 -10.54 7.85
C ALA A 5 2.96 -11.79 8.49
N LYS A 6 2.14 -12.82 8.73
CA LYS A 6 2.62 -14.11 9.26
C LYS A 6 3.69 -14.75 8.36
N THR A 7 3.53 -14.63 7.05
CA THR A 7 4.52 -15.16 6.09
C THR A 7 5.80 -14.32 6.13
N LEU A 8 5.70 -13.00 6.13
CA LEU A 8 6.86 -12.10 6.24
C LEU A 8 7.64 -12.33 7.55
N ASN A 9 6.92 -12.49 8.67
CA ASN A 9 7.56 -12.74 9.96
C ASN A 9 8.33 -14.08 9.99
N LYS A 10 7.81 -15.13 9.31
CA LYS A 10 8.56 -16.40 9.13
C LYS A 10 9.84 -16.22 8.33
N GLU A 11 9.89 -15.23 7.46
CA GLU A 11 11.05 -14.86 6.66
C GLU A 11 11.99 -13.85 7.37
N ASN A 12 11.79 -13.63 8.68
CA ASN A 12 12.52 -12.69 9.54
C ASN A 12 12.39 -11.22 9.09
N ILE A 13 11.22 -10.85 8.60
CA ILE A 13 10.85 -9.47 8.26
C ILE A 13 9.80 -9.01 9.27
N GLU A 14 10.14 -8.01 10.06
CA GLU A 14 9.24 -7.40 11.03
C GLU A 14 8.07 -6.71 10.33
N THR A 15 6.87 -6.86 10.87
CA THR A 15 5.66 -6.28 10.30
C THR A 15 4.81 -5.58 11.35
N GLU A 16 4.21 -4.47 10.96
CA GLU A 16 3.19 -3.78 11.76
C GLU A 16 1.91 -3.62 10.92
N ILE A 17 0.79 -4.05 11.46
CA ILE A 17 -0.53 -3.85 10.84
C ILE A 17 -1.17 -2.61 11.46
N ILE A 18 -1.37 -1.58 10.64
CA ILE A 18 -2.05 -0.35 11.02
C ILE A 18 -3.51 -0.44 10.57
N TRP A 19 -4.40 -0.56 11.53
CA TRP A 19 -5.83 -0.53 11.26
C TRP A 19 -6.36 0.90 11.28
N LEU A 20 -7.09 1.29 10.23
CA LEU A 20 -7.62 2.66 10.09
C LEU A 20 -8.78 2.96 11.05
N GLU A 21 -9.31 1.93 11.73
CA GLU A 21 -10.42 2.01 12.68
C GLU A 21 -11.76 2.40 12.02
N ASN A 22 -12.78 2.58 12.83
CA ASN A 22 -14.12 3.01 12.38
C ASN A 22 -14.31 4.53 12.49
N LYS A 23 -13.22 5.27 12.70
CA LYS A 23 -13.28 6.73 12.77
C LYS A 23 -13.27 7.34 11.37
N PRO A 24 -14.01 8.42 11.14
CA PRO A 24 -13.98 9.10 9.85
C PRO A 24 -12.57 9.58 9.50
N ILE A 25 -12.13 9.31 8.28
CA ILE A 25 -10.91 9.85 7.71
C ILE A 25 -11.31 10.87 6.65
N GLY A 26 -11.00 12.13 6.87
CA GLY A 26 -11.27 13.20 5.90
C GLY A 26 -10.43 13.01 4.65
N GLY A 27 -11.04 13.22 3.47
CA GLY A 27 -10.35 13.18 2.19
C GLY A 27 -9.38 14.36 1.99
N CYS A 28 -8.52 14.26 0.99
CA CYS A 28 -7.65 15.36 0.60
C CYS A 28 -8.48 16.49 -0.03
N ILE A 29 -8.32 17.71 0.46
CA ILE A 29 -8.99 18.91 -0.06
C ILE A 29 -8.08 19.76 -0.95
N ALA A 30 -6.92 19.23 -1.34
CA ALA A 30 -5.93 19.90 -2.20
C ALA A 30 -5.51 21.30 -1.72
N CYS A 31 -5.50 21.56 -0.42
CA CYS A 31 -5.14 22.86 0.16
C CYS A 31 -3.64 23.18 0.08
N ASN A 32 -2.80 22.25 -0.36
CA ASN A 32 -1.35 22.38 -0.48
C ASN A 32 -0.58 22.71 0.82
N HIS A 33 -1.24 22.63 1.98
CA HIS A 33 -0.60 22.87 3.27
C HIS A 33 0.62 21.95 3.50
N CYS A 34 0.51 20.68 3.15
CA CYS A 34 1.59 19.71 3.26
C CYS A 34 2.84 20.08 2.44
N LEU A 35 2.69 20.78 1.34
CA LEU A 35 3.83 21.25 0.53
C LEU A 35 4.61 22.40 1.20
N GLN A 36 4.00 23.05 2.19
CA GLN A 36 4.58 24.18 2.94
C GLN A 36 5.08 23.80 4.33
N THR A 37 4.70 22.61 4.84
CA THR A 37 4.90 22.19 6.24
C THR A 37 5.57 20.82 6.33
N ASN A 38 6.77 20.68 5.81
CA ASN A 38 7.52 19.42 5.87
C ASN A 38 6.67 18.18 5.51
N ASN A 39 5.79 18.33 4.52
CA ASN A 39 4.91 17.31 3.98
C ASN A 39 3.91 16.71 5.00
N ARG A 40 3.53 17.42 6.03
CA ARG A 40 2.51 16.99 6.99
C ARG A 40 1.14 17.57 6.61
N CYS A 41 0.11 16.73 6.68
CA CYS A 41 -1.26 17.20 6.51
C CYS A 41 -1.67 18.08 7.69
N PHE A 42 -2.46 19.15 7.46
CA PHE A 42 -2.98 19.98 8.53
C PHE A 42 -3.97 19.23 9.43
N MET A 43 -4.65 18.22 8.90
CA MET A 43 -5.47 17.31 9.69
C MET A 43 -4.55 16.37 10.47
N ASN A 44 -4.44 16.61 11.78
CA ASN A 44 -3.59 15.81 12.66
C ASN A 44 -4.34 14.56 13.12
N ASP A 45 -4.23 13.52 12.34
CA ASP A 45 -4.88 12.23 12.55
C ASP A 45 -3.98 11.05 12.13
N LYS A 46 -4.57 9.87 12.02
CA LYS A 46 -3.90 8.61 11.67
C LYS A 46 -3.03 8.67 10.40
N VAL A 47 -3.31 9.59 9.48
CA VAL A 47 -2.48 9.75 8.26
C VAL A 47 -1.08 10.25 8.63
N ASN A 48 -0.97 11.29 9.47
CA ASN A 48 0.33 11.79 9.91
C ASN A 48 1.08 10.78 10.79
N GLU A 49 0.37 10.08 11.68
CA GLU A 49 0.95 9.01 12.51
C GLU A 49 1.55 7.89 11.65
N PHE A 50 0.82 7.46 10.62
CA PHE A 50 1.31 6.48 9.65
C PHE A 50 2.54 6.98 8.91
N LEU A 51 2.53 8.22 8.43
CA LEU A 51 3.63 8.78 7.63
C LEU A 51 4.94 8.84 8.42
N ASP A 52 4.88 9.11 9.72
CA ASP A 52 6.05 9.10 10.60
C ASP A 52 6.67 7.69 10.71
N LYS A 53 5.83 6.64 10.74
CA LYS A 53 6.30 5.24 10.71
C LYS A 53 6.76 4.81 9.31
N ALA A 54 6.05 5.22 8.27
CA ALA A 54 6.30 4.86 6.88
C ALA A 54 7.67 5.34 6.37
N GLU A 55 8.22 6.39 6.96
CA GLU A 55 9.56 6.88 6.62
C GLU A 55 10.62 5.81 6.78
N ASN A 56 10.52 5.00 7.86
CA ASN A 56 11.46 3.94 8.20
C ASN A 56 11.06 2.54 7.70
N ALA A 57 9.91 2.40 7.08
CA ALA A 57 9.46 1.12 6.53
C ALA A 57 10.10 0.84 5.17
N ASP A 58 10.46 -0.41 4.93
CA ASP A 58 11.10 -0.85 3.68
C ASP A 58 10.12 -1.30 2.61
N GLY A 59 8.85 -1.59 2.97
CA GLY A 59 7.80 -2.02 2.04
C GLY A 59 6.40 -1.86 2.61
N PHE A 60 5.38 -1.96 1.75
CA PHE A 60 4.00 -1.68 2.13
C PHE A 60 3.01 -2.68 1.54
N VAL A 61 1.99 -3.03 2.31
CA VAL A 61 0.84 -3.78 1.82
C VAL A 61 -0.45 -3.05 2.24
N PHE A 62 -1.16 -2.51 1.26
CA PHE A 62 -2.42 -1.82 1.49
C PHE A 62 -3.60 -2.77 1.32
N GLY A 63 -4.47 -2.83 2.33
CA GLY A 63 -5.61 -3.74 2.35
C GLY A 63 -6.94 -3.02 2.46
N SER A 64 -7.94 -3.47 1.69
CA SER A 64 -9.28 -2.89 1.71
C SER A 64 -10.38 -3.94 1.54
N PRO A 65 -11.52 -3.82 2.26
CA PRO A 65 -12.73 -4.44 1.81
C PRO A 65 -13.22 -3.79 0.51
N VAL A 66 -14.01 -4.54 -0.27
CA VAL A 66 -14.64 -4.05 -1.49
C VAL A 66 -16.04 -3.53 -1.18
N HIS A 67 -16.28 -2.27 -1.47
CA HIS A 67 -17.60 -1.63 -1.39
C HIS A 67 -17.98 -1.05 -2.75
N PHE A 68 -19.14 -1.44 -3.30
CA PHE A 68 -19.62 -0.96 -4.61
C PHE A 68 -18.56 -1.07 -5.73
N ALA A 69 -17.86 -2.22 -5.79
CA ALA A 69 -16.78 -2.49 -6.74
C ALA A 69 -15.58 -1.51 -6.66
N ALA A 70 -15.36 -0.89 -5.52
CA ALA A 70 -14.23 0.01 -5.25
C ALA A 70 -13.58 -0.32 -3.89
N ALA A 71 -12.40 0.19 -3.64
CA ALA A 71 -11.81 0.20 -2.31
C ALA A 71 -12.65 1.07 -1.36
N SER A 72 -12.62 0.79 -0.06
CA SER A 72 -13.40 1.56 0.91
C SER A 72 -13.01 3.05 0.91
N GLY A 73 -13.98 3.95 1.13
CA GLY A 73 -13.72 5.38 1.19
C GLY A 73 -12.71 5.78 2.27
N ALA A 74 -12.62 5.03 3.35
CA ALA A 74 -11.62 5.27 4.40
C ALA A 74 -10.19 5.09 3.87
N ILE A 75 -9.89 3.98 3.17
CA ILE A 75 -8.55 3.75 2.63
C ILE A 75 -8.20 4.72 1.51
N THR A 76 -9.14 5.07 0.62
CA THR A 76 -8.86 6.03 -0.45
C THR A 76 -8.60 7.43 0.09
N SER A 77 -9.43 7.91 1.03
CA SER A 77 -9.19 9.19 1.72
C SER A 77 -7.85 9.23 2.45
N PHE A 78 -7.47 8.12 3.06
CA PHE A 78 -6.18 7.96 3.72
C PHE A 78 -5.02 8.02 2.72
N LEU A 79 -5.08 7.23 1.64
CA LEU A 79 -4.02 7.14 0.64
C LEU A 79 -3.88 8.44 -0.15
N ASP A 80 -4.98 9.11 -0.53
CA ASP A 80 -4.94 10.42 -1.19
C ASP A 80 -4.11 11.42 -0.41
N ARG A 81 -4.28 11.47 0.91
CA ARG A 81 -3.52 12.38 1.77
C ARG A 81 -2.10 11.93 2.01
N ALA A 82 -1.88 10.64 2.21
CA ALA A 82 -0.55 10.09 2.46
C ALA A 82 0.36 10.27 1.24
N PHE A 83 -0.13 9.92 0.07
CA PHE A 83 0.66 9.98 -1.16
C PHE A 83 0.81 11.41 -1.71
N TYR A 84 -0.22 12.25 -1.57
CA TYR A 84 -0.11 13.65 -1.98
C TYR A 84 0.92 14.43 -1.14
N GLY A 85 0.90 14.22 0.18
CA GLY A 85 1.81 14.92 1.08
C GLY A 85 3.24 14.42 1.04
N ARG A 86 3.44 13.12 1.12
CA ARG A 86 4.77 12.49 1.31
C ARG A 86 5.06 11.35 0.33
N GLY A 87 4.50 11.40 -0.87
CA GLY A 87 4.69 10.34 -1.87
C GLY A 87 6.17 9.93 -2.10
N LYS A 88 7.10 10.84 -1.93
CA LYS A 88 8.54 10.58 -2.08
C LYS A 88 9.11 9.55 -1.10
N ILE A 89 8.53 9.37 0.09
CA ILE A 89 9.03 8.36 1.05
C ILE A 89 8.72 6.93 0.60
N PHE A 90 7.74 6.76 -0.29
CA PHE A 90 7.36 5.46 -0.84
C PHE A 90 8.18 5.06 -2.06
N SER A 91 8.76 6.04 -2.76
CA SER A 91 9.47 5.84 -4.02
C SER A 91 10.62 4.84 -3.90
N GLY A 92 10.68 3.89 -4.84
CA GLY A 92 11.68 2.83 -4.89
C GLY A 92 11.48 1.73 -3.85
N LYS A 93 10.37 1.70 -3.12
CA LYS A 93 10.03 0.65 -2.16
C LYS A 93 9.03 -0.35 -2.77
N PRO A 94 9.08 -1.64 -2.40
CA PRO A 94 8.10 -2.62 -2.82
C PRO A 94 6.74 -2.35 -2.16
N CYS A 95 5.69 -2.60 -2.93
CA CYS A 95 4.31 -2.39 -2.49
C CYS A 95 3.41 -3.48 -3.04
N ALA A 96 2.38 -3.84 -2.31
CA ALA A 96 1.28 -4.66 -2.79
C ALA A 96 -0.05 -4.14 -2.30
N SER A 97 -1.11 -4.45 -3.05
CA SER A 97 -2.48 -4.25 -2.63
C SER A 97 -3.16 -5.58 -2.41
N VAL A 98 -4.05 -5.67 -1.42
CA VAL A 98 -4.88 -6.85 -1.15
C VAL A 98 -6.33 -6.42 -0.92
N VAL A 99 -7.28 -7.17 -1.41
CA VAL A 99 -8.70 -6.84 -1.27
C VAL A 99 -9.51 -8.03 -0.76
N SER A 100 -10.57 -7.75 -0.04
CA SER A 100 -11.53 -8.78 0.37
C SER A 100 -12.92 -8.42 -0.12
N CYS A 101 -13.62 -9.41 -0.68
CA CYS A 101 -14.99 -9.23 -1.13
C CYS A 101 -15.82 -10.51 -0.91
N ARG A 102 -17.13 -10.32 -0.83
CA ARG A 102 -18.04 -11.47 -0.80
C ARG A 102 -18.06 -12.20 -2.16
N ARG A 103 -18.10 -11.45 -3.28
CA ARG A 103 -18.28 -12.05 -4.62
C ARG A 103 -17.63 -11.25 -5.73
N GLY A 104 -18.07 -10.03 -6.01
CA GLY A 104 -17.67 -9.25 -7.18
C GLY A 104 -17.00 -7.92 -6.83
N GLY A 105 -16.32 -7.31 -7.81
CA GLY A 105 -15.70 -5.99 -7.68
C GLY A 105 -14.27 -5.97 -7.13
N ALA A 106 -13.70 -7.14 -6.83
CA ALA A 106 -12.35 -7.22 -6.28
C ALA A 106 -11.30 -6.64 -7.22
N THR A 107 -11.32 -7.00 -8.51
CA THR A 107 -10.33 -6.52 -9.49
C THR A 107 -10.36 -5.01 -9.65
N ALA A 108 -11.54 -4.40 -9.71
CA ALA A 108 -11.66 -2.94 -9.80
C ALA A 108 -11.09 -2.21 -8.57
N ALA A 109 -11.36 -2.72 -7.37
CA ALA A 109 -10.80 -2.18 -6.14
C ALA A 109 -9.28 -2.41 -6.04
N PHE A 110 -8.80 -3.56 -6.47
CA PHE A 110 -7.38 -3.90 -6.53
C PHE A 110 -6.62 -2.96 -7.48
N ASP A 111 -7.15 -2.74 -8.70
CA ASP A 111 -6.57 -1.82 -9.67
C ASP A 111 -6.55 -0.39 -9.16
N GLN A 112 -7.61 0.03 -8.45
CA GLN A 112 -7.67 1.35 -7.84
C GLN A 112 -6.53 1.58 -6.84
N LEU A 113 -6.27 0.60 -5.96
CA LEU A 113 -5.20 0.70 -4.97
C LEU A 113 -3.81 0.70 -5.61
N ASN A 114 -3.58 -0.10 -6.64
CA ASN A 114 -2.29 -0.18 -7.33
C ASN A 114 -1.89 1.14 -8.01
N LYS A 115 -2.85 2.01 -8.35
CA LYS A 115 -2.55 3.33 -8.96
C LYS A 115 -1.71 4.23 -8.05
N TYR A 116 -1.86 4.13 -6.74
CA TYR A 116 -1.02 4.89 -5.80
C TYR A 116 0.45 4.46 -5.89
N ALA A 117 0.70 3.15 -5.96
CA ALA A 117 2.05 2.62 -6.12
C ALA A 117 2.67 3.02 -7.46
N LEU A 118 1.92 2.88 -8.57
CA LEU A 118 2.37 3.24 -9.92
C LEU A 118 2.75 4.72 -10.02
N MET A 119 1.92 5.62 -9.48
CA MET A 119 2.16 7.07 -9.50
C MET A 119 3.37 7.49 -8.66
N SER A 120 3.79 6.65 -7.71
CA SER A 120 4.82 6.97 -6.72
C SER A 120 6.15 6.22 -6.93
N ASN A 121 6.38 5.69 -8.12
CA ASN A 121 7.60 4.94 -8.48
C ASN A 121 7.88 3.78 -7.52
N MET A 122 6.84 3.07 -7.07
CA MET A 122 6.97 1.88 -6.25
C MET A 122 7.03 0.61 -7.10
N PHE A 123 7.62 -0.44 -6.57
CA PHE A 123 7.64 -1.76 -7.22
C PHE A 123 6.43 -2.57 -6.79
N ILE A 124 5.50 -2.81 -7.69
CA ILE A 124 4.31 -3.63 -7.38
C ILE A 124 4.72 -5.11 -7.33
N VAL A 125 4.49 -5.73 -6.18
CA VAL A 125 4.77 -7.14 -5.94
C VAL A 125 3.50 -7.95 -6.19
N GLY A 126 3.60 -8.90 -7.12
CA GLY A 126 2.53 -9.84 -7.41
C GLY A 126 2.58 -11.10 -6.56
N SER A 127 1.59 -11.96 -6.75
CA SER A 127 1.52 -13.31 -6.18
C SER A 127 1.25 -14.33 -7.29
N SER A 128 0.58 -15.45 -6.95
CA SER A 128 0.15 -16.47 -7.92
C SER A 128 -1.20 -16.17 -8.59
N TYR A 129 -1.92 -15.15 -8.13
CA TYR A 129 -3.20 -14.68 -8.66
C TYR A 129 -3.42 -13.22 -8.28
N TRP A 130 -4.55 -12.59 -8.62
CA TRP A 130 -4.91 -11.29 -8.05
C TRP A 130 -5.01 -11.39 -6.54
N ASN A 131 -4.45 -10.43 -5.83
CA ASN A 131 -4.37 -10.45 -4.36
C ASN A 131 -5.73 -10.21 -3.73
N GLN A 132 -6.61 -11.18 -3.80
CA GLN A 132 -7.97 -11.12 -3.29
C GLN A 132 -8.29 -12.31 -2.40
N ILE A 133 -9.25 -12.12 -1.51
CA ILE A 133 -9.82 -13.16 -0.67
C ILE A 133 -11.34 -13.02 -0.63
N HIS A 134 -12.05 -14.14 -0.63
CA HIS A 134 -13.50 -14.16 -0.63
C HIS A 134 -14.05 -14.56 0.74
N GLY A 135 -15.11 -13.91 1.15
CA GLY A 135 -15.85 -14.19 2.38
C GLY A 135 -16.71 -12.99 2.78
N THR A 136 -17.84 -13.27 3.45
CA THR A 136 -18.72 -12.25 4.03
C THR A 136 -18.23 -11.81 5.41
N ASN A 137 -17.49 -12.69 6.08
CA ASN A 137 -16.95 -12.50 7.41
C ASN A 137 -15.57 -13.17 7.52
N LYS A 138 -14.96 -13.10 8.70
CA LYS A 138 -13.62 -13.65 8.97
C LYS A 138 -13.59 -15.18 8.85
N GLU A 139 -14.65 -15.84 9.30
CA GLU A 139 -14.77 -17.30 9.32
C GLU A 139 -14.87 -17.86 7.89
N GLU A 140 -15.64 -17.21 7.02
CA GLU A 140 -15.72 -17.58 5.60
C GLU A 140 -14.42 -17.27 4.86
N ALA A 141 -13.81 -16.11 5.08
CA ALA A 141 -12.53 -15.77 4.49
C ALA A 141 -11.41 -16.76 4.89
N ALA A 142 -11.49 -17.35 6.08
CA ALA A 142 -10.57 -18.40 6.51
C ALA A 142 -10.76 -19.74 5.76
N GLN A 143 -11.89 -19.93 5.06
CA GLN A 143 -12.17 -21.11 4.25
C GLN A 143 -11.77 -20.92 2.78
N ASP A 144 -11.44 -19.71 2.36
CA ASP A 144 -10.89 -19.42 1.02
C ASP A 144 -9.41 -19.86 0.97
N LEU A 145 -9.19 -21.16 0.77
CA LEU A 145 -7.86 -21.75 0.79
C LEU A 145 -6.97 -21.22 -0.34
N GLU A 146 -7.53 -20.92 -1.52
CA GLU A 146 -6.82 -20.33 -2.65
C GLU A 146 -6.44 -18.88 -2.35
N GLY A 147 -7.35 -18.08 -1.82
CA GLY A 147 -7.06 -16.71 -1.39
C GLY A 147 -5.97 -16.66 -0.30
N LEU A 148 -6.03 -17.56 0.69
CA LEU A 148 -5.00 -17.67 1.72
C LEU A 148 -3.65 -18.10 1.14
N GLN A 149 -3.62 -19.04 0.17
CA GLN A 149 -2.40 -19.42 -0.54
C GLN A 149 -1.84 -18.24 -1.32
N THR A 150 -2.68 -17.48 -2.00
CA THR A 150 -2.31 -16.25 -2.72
C THR A 150 -1.67 -15.24 -1.77
N MET A 151 -2.22 -15.03 -0.56
CA MET A 151 -1.62 -14.15 0.45
C MET A 151 -0.26 -14.65 0.94
N ARG A 152 -0.08 -15.96 1.10
CA ARG A 152 1.24 -16.53 1.46
C ARG A 152 2.26 -16.33 0.36
N ASN A 153 1.88 -16.59 -0.90
CA ASN A 153 2.76 -16.38 -2.04
C ASN A 153 3.14 -14.89 -2.21
N LEU A 154 2.18 -13.98 -1.95
CA LEU A 154 2.48 -12.55 -1.88
C LEU A 154 3.53 -12.23 -0.81
N GLY A 155 3.35 -12.78 0.41
CA GLY A 155 4.30 -12.60 1.50
C GLY A 155 5.71 -13.12 1.15
N MET A 156 5.80 -14.28 0.48
CA MET A 156 7.08 -14.84 0.01
C MET A 156 7.75 -13.95 -1.04
N ASN A 157 6.99 -13.49 -2.05
CA ASN A 157 7.52 -12.61 -3.09
C ASN A 157 7.98 -11.26 -2.52
N MET A 158 7.22 -10.69 -1.58
CA MET A 158 7.60 -9.47 -0.88
C MET A 158 8.88 -9.68 -0.07
N ALA A 159 8.98 -10.79 0.66
CA ALA A 159 10.18 -11.13 1.42
C ALA A 159 11.41 -11.29 0.52
N TYR A 160 11.25 -11.97 -0.61
CA TYR A 160 12.33 -12.13 -1.59
C TYR A 160 12.78 -10.76 -2.12
N MET A 161 11.87 -9.90 -2.54
CA MET A 161 12.18 -8.57 -3.03
C MET A 161 12.92 -7.72 -1.98
N LEU A 162 12.43 -7.70 -0.75
CA LEU A 162 13.07 -6.96 0.35
C LEU A 162 14.48 -7.45 0.65
N LYS A 163 14.69 -8.78 0.67
CA LYS A 163 16.03 -9.39 0.85
C LYS A 163 16.96 -9.05 -0.30
N CYS A 164 16.50 -9.10 -1.55
CA CYS A 164 17.29 -8.72 -2.71
C CYS A 164 17.69 -7.24 -2.67
N MET A 165 16.78 -6.35 -2.31
CA MET A 165 17.06 -4.92 -2.18
C MET A 165 18.06 -4.63 -1.07
N LYS A 166 17.93 -5.31 0.07
CA LYS A 166 18.89 -5.21 1.18
C LYS A 166 20.29 -5.70 0.74
N ALA A 167 20.37 -6.87 0.14
CA ALA A 167 21.64 -7.42 -0.37
C ALA A 167 22.25 -6.51 -1.44
N GLY A 168 21.43 -5.98 -2.35
CA GLY A 168 21.88 -5.01 -3.36
C GLY A 168 22.53 -3.78 -2.72
N LYS A 169 21.88 -3.20 -1.72
CA LYS A 169 22.44 -2.05 -0.97
C LYS A 169 23.76 -2.40 -0.26
N GLU A 170 23.85 -3.56 0.36
CA GLU A 170 25.08 -4.04 1.01
C GLU A 170 26.25 -4.27 0.02
N HIS A 171 25.92 -4.50 -1.27
CA HIS A 171 26.88 -4.67 -2.36
C HIS A 171 27.06 -3.40 -3.21
N GLY A 172 26.64 -2.25 -2.72
CA GLY A 172 26.89 -0.95 -3.37
C GLY A 172 25.91 -0.57 -4.47
N ILE A 173 24.77 -1.24 -4.61
CA ILE A 173 23.69 -0.78 -5.48
C ILE A 173 23.00 0.40 -4.80
N GLU A 174 23.15 1.57 -5.40
CA GLU A 174 22.58 2.80 -4.87
C GLU A 174 21.07 2.90 -5.13
N LYS A 175 20.43 3.76 -4.35
CA LYS A 175 19.01 4.09 -4.56
C LYS A 175 18.82 4.75 -5.94
N LEU A 176 17.74 4.37 -6.62
CA LEU A 176 17.39 4.94 -7.92
C LEU A 176 17.16 6.45 -7.82
N GLU A 177 17.81 7.19 -8.72
CA GLU A 177 17.51 8.59 -8.99
C GLU A 177 16.59 8.67 -10.20
N TYR A 178 15.45 9.35 -10.03
CA TYR A 178 14.45 9.47 -11.09
C TYR A 178 14.57 10.83 -11.76
N GLU A 179 14.51 10.83 -13.07
CA GLU A 179 14.37 12.06 -13.85
C GLU A 179 13.11 12.81 -13.42
N SER A 180 13.19 14.11 -13.29
CA SER A 180 12.08 14.96 -12.86
C SER A 180 12.15 16.32 -13.56
N GLY A 181 11.07 17.11 -13.47
CA GLY A 181 11.02 18.48 -13.96
C GLY A 181 10.29 18.66 -15.29
N SER A 182 10.24 17.63 -16.16
CA SER A 182 9.44 17.71 -17.38
C SER A 182 7.95 17.62 -17.07
N LYS A 183 7.21 18.68 -17.39
CA LYS A 183 5.74 18.72 -17.21
C LYS A 183 5.11 19.20 -18.50
N THR A 184 4.13 18.43 -18.98
CA THR A 184 3.32 18.86 -20.11
C THR A 184 1.99 19.40 -19.61
N ASN A 185 1.68 20.65 -19.96
CA ASN A 185 0.39 21.25 -19.68
C ASN A 185 -0.22 21.75 -21.01
N PHE A 186 -1.35 21.15 -21.38
CA PHE A 186 -2.08 21.49 -22.60
C PHE A 186 -3.08 22.65 -22.42
N ILE A 187 -3.23 23.16 -21.22
CA ILE A 187 -4.05 24.34 -20.94
C ILE A 187 -3.19 25.58 -21.20
N ARG A 188 -3.60 26.37 -22.19
CA ARG A 188 -2.94 27.61 -22.60
C ARG A 188 -3.80 28.80 -22.25
#